data_b4aa2191a1db4ebc08eefc5fc9375ac9
#
_entry.id   b4aa2191a1db4ebc08eefc5fc9375ac9
#
_cell.length_a   1.000
_cell.length_b   1.000
_cell.length_c   1.000
_cell.angle_alpha   90.00
_cell.angle_beta   90.00
_cell.angle_gamma   90.00
#
_symmetry.space_group_name_H-M   'P 1'
#
loop_
_entity.id
_entity.type
_entity.pdbx_description
1 polymer ?
#
loop_
_entity_poly.entity_id
_entity_poly.type
_entity_poly.pdbx_seq_one_letter_code
_entity_poly.pdbx_strand_id
1 'polypeptide(L)'
;MVGDRQKNLAGSRDNANLAASADAMLDGRFDAGNHFYPLRVQYEDTDAGAIVYHAQYLAFAERARSAWLRCLGIDQPAMLADDGFGFVVRRIEIDFHRPAGLGDILDVDSGLLRLGGASLKLQQKIINRENRHILARLVVDIGLVELAHGAQPKICRLPAAVKAKFSGLALSDG
;
A
#
# COMPACT_ATOMS: atom_id res chain seq x y z
N MET A 1 45.59 -14.06 -22.98
CA MET A 1 44.48 -13.08 -22.93
C MET A 1 43.22 -13.74 -22.45
N VAL A 2 43.11 -14.02 -21.16
CA VAL A 2 41.89 -14.51 -20.50
C VAL A 2 41.89 -13.90 -19.09
N GLY A 3 41.29 -12.74 -18.91
CA GLY A 3 41.32 -12.07 -17.63
C GLY A 3 40.32 -10.92 -17.42
N ASP A 4 39.41 -10.64 -18.37
CA ASP A 4 38.61 -9.40 -18.26
C ASP A 4 37.06 -9.61 -18.28
N ARG A 5 36.57 -10.84 -18.27
CA ARG A 5 35.12 -11.13 -18.25
C ARG A 5 34.49 -11.38 -16.88
N GLN A 6 35.28 -11.58 -15.83
CA GLN A 6 34.74 -11.88 -14.49
C GLN A 6 34.46 -10.64 -13.63
N LYS A 7 35.08 -9.48 -13.92
CA LYS A 7 34.84 -8.24 -13.16
C LYS A 7 33.51 -7.56 -13.46
N ASN A 8 32.94 -7.73 -14.66
CA ASN A 8 31.67 -7.09 -15.03
C ASN A 8 30.42 -7.80 -14.49
N LEU A 9 30.51 -9.07 -14.06
CA LEU A 9 29.37 -9.81 -13.53
C LEU A 9 29.09 -9.52 -12.04
N ALA A 10 30.10 -9.18 -11.27
CA ALA A 10 29.96 -8.83 -9.86
C ALA A 10 29.30 -7.45 -9.71
N GLY A 11 29.75 -6.44 -10.43
CA GLY A 11 29.18 -5.10 -10.40
C GLY A 11 27.72 -5.02 -10.87
N SER A 12 27.30 -5.91 -11.78
CA SER A 12 25.91 -5.99 -12.25
C SER A 12 24.96 -6.58 -11.19
N ARG A 13 25.42 -7.56 -10.40
CA ARG A 13 24.63 -8.15 -9.31
C ARG A 13 24.50 -7.24 -8.11
N ASP A 14 25.55 -6.49 -7.79
CA ASP A 14 25.53 -5.52 -6.70
C ASP A 14 24.62 -4.34 -7.01
N ASN A 15 24.64 -3.82 -8.24
CA ASN A 15 23.74 -2.77 -8.69
C ASN A 15 22.27 -3.22 -8.75
N ALA A 16 22.00 -4.44 -9.18
CA ALA A 16 20.63 -4.99 -9.17
C ALA A 16 20.12 -5.21 -7.73
N ASN A 17 20.96 -5.66 -6.81
CA ASN A 17 20.61 -5.79 -5.39
C ASN A 17 20.41 -4.43 -4.70
N LEU A 18 21.20 -3.42 -5.03
CA LEU A 18 21.05 -2.06 -4.53
C LEU A 18 19.74 -1.43 -5.05
N ALA A 19 19.42 -1.60 -6.34
CA ALA A 19 18.17 -1.13 -6.91
C ALA A 19 16.95 -1.83 -6.29
N ALA A 20 16.98 -3.16 -6.16
CA ALA A 20 15.91 -3.92 -5.52
C ALA A 20 15.72 -3.53 -4.04
N SER A 21 16.80 -3.22 -3.31
CA SER A 21 16.71 -2.74 -1.93
C SER A 21 16.18 -1.31 -1.83
N ALA A 22 16.50 -0.43 -2.82
CA ALA A 22 16.00 0.93 -2.89
C ALA A 22 14.49 0.94 -3.20
N ASP A 23 14.03 0.13 -4.15
CA ASP A 23 12.60 -0.01 -4.48
C ASP A 23 11.80 -0.57 -3.28
N ALA A 24 12.37 -1.54 -2.56
CA ALA A 24 11.75 -2.06 -1.33
C ALA A 24 11.63 -0.99 -0.22
N MET A 25 12.54 -0.02 -0.16
CA MET A 25 12.47 1.10 0.78
C MET A 25 11.35 2.09 0.45
N LEU A 26 10.96 2.20 -0.83
CA LEU A 26 9.88 3.09 -1.27
C LEU A 26 8.51 2.56 -0.89
N ASP A 27 8.35 1.25 -0.79
CA ASP A 27 7.07 0.60 -0.50
C ASP A 27 6.83 0.33 0.99
N GLY A 28 7.76 0.70 1.86
CA GLY A 28 7.64 0.47 3.29
C GLY A 28 8.06 -0.94 3.71
N ARG A 29 7.49 -1.46 4.79
CA ARG A 29 7.87 -2.78 5.33
C ARG A 29 6.74 -3.45 6.08
N PHE A 30 6.80 -4.78 6.17
CA PHE A 30 5.99 -5.54 7.11
C PHE A 30 6.66 -5.61 8.49
N ASP A 31 5.83 -5.50 9.53
CA ASP A 31 6.21 -5.73 10.92
C ASP A 31 5.00 -6.31 11.67
N ALA A 32 5.17 -7.42 12.38
CA ALA A 32 4.13 -8.12 13.14
C ALA A 32 2.81 -8.35 12.37
N GLY A 33 2.89 -8.60 11.05
CA GLY A 33 1.73 -8.85 10.19
C GLY A 33 1.08 -7.60 9.59
N ASN A 34 1.42 -6.41 10.07
CA ASN A 34 0.98 -5.15 9.52
C ASN A 34 2.02 -4.57 8.55
N HIS A 35 1.56 -3.77 7.61
CA HIS A 35 2.42 -3.04 6.68
C HIS A 35 2.51 -1.57 7.07
N PHE A 36 3.73 -1.06 7.18
CA PHE A 36 4.04 0.32 7.52
C PHE A 36 4.59 1.07 6.30
N TYR A 37 3.85 2.06 5.84
CA TYR A 37 4.23 2.93 4.73
C TYR A 37 4.61 4.32 5.24
N PRO A 38 5.88 4.74 5.09
CA PRO A 38 6.33 6.06 5.54
C PRO A 38 6.05 7.13 4.49
N LEU A 39 5.66 8.33 4.94
CA LEU A 39 5.57 9.50 4.08
C LEU A 39 5.90 10.78 4.86
N ARG A 40 6.23 11.85 4.12
CA ARG A 40 6.40 13.20 4.67
C ARG A 40 5.31 14.10 4.10
N VAL A 41 4.68 14.89 4.96
CA VAL A 41 3.71 15.91 4.55
C VAL A 41 4.39 16.99 3.71
N GLN A 42 3.88 17.22 2.50
CA GLN A 42 4.37 18.21 1.55
C GLN A 42 3.46 19.45 1.53
N TYR A 43 3.90 20.53 0.85
CA TYR A 43 3.08 21.73 0.68
C TYR A 43 1.73 21.45 0.02
N GLU A 44 1.72 20.58 -1.00
CA GLU A 44 0.51 20.19 -1.74
C GLU A 44 -0.52 19.44 -0.87
N ASP A 45 -0.11 18.92 0.28
CA ASP A 45 -0.97 18.18 1.20
C ASP A 45 -1.71 19.10 2.17
N THR A 46 -1.30 20.37 2.29
CA THR A 46 -1.80 21.30 3.30
C THR A 46 -2.82 22.29 2.74
N ASP A 47 -3.69 22.81 3.60
CA ASP A 47 -4.65 23.85 3.29
C ASP A 47 -4.25 25.23 3.89
N ALA A 48 -5.13 26.22 3.75
CA ALA A 48 -4.93 27.57 4.29
C ALA A 48 -4.81 27.62 5.83
N GLY A 49 -5.22 26.55 6.52
CA GLY A 49 -5.03 26.38 7.98
C GLY A 49 -3.65 25.85 8.36
N ALA A 50 -2.75 25.67 7.39
CA ALA A 50 -1.40 25.10 7.56
C ALA A 50 -1.39 23.67 8.14
N ILE A 51 -2.50 22.95 8.01
CA ILE A 51 -2.63 21.55 8.37
C ILE A 51 -2.98 20.72 7.13
N VAL A 52 -2.78 19.41 7.21
CA VAL A 52 -3.12 18.47 6.14
C VAL A 52 -4.62 18.55 5.85
N TYR A 53 -4.94 18.84 4.57
CA TYR A 53 -6.32 18.87 4.10
C TYR A 53 -6.93 17.46 4.24
N HIS A 54 -8.15 17.40 4.77
CA HIS A 54 -8.76 16.13 5.16
C HIS A 54 -8.81 15.07 4.06
N ALA A 55 -8.95 15.46 2.78
CA ALA A 55 -8.95 14.52 1.67
C ALA A 55 -7.57 13.88 1.44
N GLN A 56 -6.48 14.50 1.83
CA GLN A 56 -5.13 13.95 1.68
C GLN A 56 -4.89 12.70 2.53
N TYR A 57 -5.58 12.57 3.67
CA TYR A 57 -5.52 11.34 4.46
C TYR A 57 -6.01 10.12 3.67
N LEU A 58 -6.99 10.30 2.77
CA LEU A 58 -7.44 9.24 1.85
C LEU A 58 -6.36 8.92 0.80
N ALA A 59 -5.68 9.94 0.27
CA ALA A 59 -4.57 9.77 -0.68
C ALA A 59 -3.38 9.06 -0.02
N PHE A 60 -3.03 9.40 1.22
CA PHE A 60 -1.99 8.70 1.98
C PHE A 60 -2.33 7.22 2.19
N ALA A 61 -3.58 6.94 2.57
CA ALA A 61 -4.08 5.59 2.75
C ALA A 61 -4.05 4.78 1.44
N GLU A 62 -4.37 5.42 0.28
CA GLU A 62 -4.32 4.76 -1.04
C GLU A 62 -2.89 4.41 -1.44
N ARG A 63 -1.94 5.35 -1.28
CA ARG A 63 -0.52 5.09 -1.54
C ARG A 63 0.00 3.91 -0.71
N ALA A 64 -0.38 3.86 0.58
CA ALA A 64 -0.02 2.76 1.47
C ALA A 64 -0.64 1.42 1.03
N ARG A 65 -1.90 1.40 0.56
CA ARG A 65 -2.54 0.17 0.04
C ARG A 65 -1.85 -0.33 -1.22
N SER A 66 -1.51 0.57 -2.14
CA SER A 66 -0.78 0.23 -3.36
C SER A 66 0.61 -0.34 -3.04
N ALA A 67 1.32 0.26 -2.09
CA ALA A 67 2.60 -0.24 -1.60
C ALA A 67 2.47 -1.61 -0.92
N TRP A 68 1.45 -1.78 -0.07
CA TRP A 68 1.13 -3.04 0.60
C TRP A 68 0.93 -4.19 -0.40
N LEU A 69 0.17 -3.95 -1.49
CA LEU A 69 -0.04 -4.96 -2.54
C LEU A 69 1.26 -5.31 -3.26
N ARG A 70 2.10 -4.32 -3.59
CA ARG A 70 3.42 -4.58 -4.20
C ARG A 70 4.32 -5.41 -3.27
N CYS A 71 4.36 -5.09 -1.98
CA CYS A 71 5.10 -5.88 -0.98
C CYS A 71 4.60 -7.33 -0.86
N LEU A 72 3.32 -7.60 -1.17
CA LEU A 72 2.76 -8.95 -1.28
C LEU A 72 3.05 -9.60 -2.65
N GLY A 73 3.76 -8.92 -3.54
CA GLY A 73 4.03 -9.38 -4.90
C GLY A 73 2.77 -9.40 -5.79
N ILE A 74 1.83 -8.47 -5.53
CA ILE A 74 0.65 -8.25 -6.37
C ILE A 74 0.92 -7.02 -7.23
N ASP A 75 1.16 -7.25 -8.51
CA ASP A 75 1.31 -6.20 -9.53
C ASP A 75 -0.06 -5.86 -10.10
N GLN A 76 -0.65 -4.75 -9.62
CA GLN A 76 -1.98 -4.31 -10.04
C GLN A 76 -2.06 -3.94 -11.52
N PRO A 77 -1.08 -3.21 -12.12
CA PRO A 77 -1.02 -2.97 -13.54
C PRO A 77 -1.01 -4.25 -14.39
N ALA A 78 -0.16 -5.21 -14.04
CA ALA A 78 -0.10 -6.50 -14.75
C ALA A 78 -1.42 -7.28 -14.60
N MET A 79 -1.96 -7.36 -13.38
CA MET A 79 -3.23 -8.04 -13.10
C MET A 79 -4.40 -7.44 -13.93
N LEU A 80 -4.39 -6.11 -14.11
CA LEU A 80 -5.40 -5.45 -14.94
C LEU A 80 -5.18 -5.72 -16.44
N ALA A 81 -3.92 -5.65 -16.90
CA ALA A 81 -3.59 -5.83 -18.31
C ALA A 81 -3.76 -7.27 -18.79
N ASP A 82 -3.34 -8.24 -17.97
CA ASP A 82 -3.28 -9.65 -18.35
C ASP A 82 -4.58 -10.40 -18.03
N ASP A 83 -5.18 -10.10 -16.87
CA ASP A 83 -6.34 -10.83 -16.33
C ASP A 83 -7.64 -10.02 -16.37
N GLY A 84 -7.56 -8.71 -16.63
CA GLY A 84 -8.72 -7.82 -16.59
C GLY A 84 -9.30 -7.58 -15.21
N PHE A 85 -8.56 -7.91 -14.13
CA PHE A 85 -9.02 -7.74 -12.76
C PHE A 85 -8.43 -6.49 -12.10
N GLY A 86 -9.23 -5.84 -11.24
CA GLY A 86 -8.78 -4.70 -10.45
C GLY A 86 -9.41 -4.68 -9.06
N PHE A 87 -8.67 -4.16 -8.08
CA PHE A 87 -9.21 -3.84 -6.78
C PHE A 87 -9.92 -2.50 -6.82
N VAL A 88 -11.14 -2.44 -6.27
CA VAL A 88 -11.92 -1.20 -6.17
C VAL A 88 -12.34 -0.97 -4.72
N VAL A 89 -12.21 0.26 -4.28
CA VAL A 89 -12.72 0.67 -2.97
C VAL A 89 -14.24 0.83 -3.07
N ARG A 90 -14.96 0.10 -2.21
CA ARG A 90 -16.42 0.15 -2.14
C ARG A 90 -16.90 1.10 -1.06
N ARG A 91 -16.18 1.16 0.06
CA ARG A 91 -16.55 1.97 1.22
C ARG A 91 -15.30 2.35 2.00
N ILE A 92 -15.28 3.56 2.52
CA ILE A 92 -14.32 4.01 3.50
C ILE A 92 -15.08 4.66 4.65
N GLU A 93 -14.73 4.27 5.87
CA GLU A 93 -15.04 5.00 7.09
C GLU A 93 -13.75 5.62 7.59
N ILE A 94 -13.79 6.89 7.96
CA ILE A 94 -12.62 7.60 8.49
C ILE A 94 -13.00 8.40 9.72
N ASP A 95 -12.20 8.28 10.78
CA ASP A 95 -12.27 9.09 11.98
C ASP A 95 -11.00 9.93 12.10
N PHE A 96 -11.17 11.24 12.17
CA PHE A 96 -10.08 12.19 12.36
C PHE A 96 -9.90 12.49 13.85
N HIS A 97 -8.68 12.34 14.35
CA HIS A 97 -8.37 12.53 15.76
C HIS A 97 -7.52 13.78 16.01
N ARG A 98 -6.50 14.01 15.16
CA ARG A 98 -5.55 15.10 15.29
C ARG A 98 -5.06 15.55 13.91
N PRO A 99 -4.75 16.84 13.71
CA PRO A 99 -4.15 17.31 12.49
C PRO A 99 -2.67 16.89 12.38
N ALA A 100 -2.17 16.81 11.15
CA ALA A 100 -0.76 16.84 10.82
C ALA A 100 -0.40 18.19 10.22
N GLY A 101 0.86 18.60 10.37
CA GLY A 101 1.41 19.83 9.80
C GLY A 101 2.41 19.56 8.69
N LEU A 102 2.79 20.63 7.98
CA LEU A 102 3.84 20.58 6.95
C LEU A 102 5.14 20.05 7.54
N GLY A 103 5.76 19.09 6.83
CA GLY A 103 7.03 18.50 7.21
C GLY A 103 6.92 17.32 8.19
N ASP A 104 5.77 17.08 8.81
CA ASP A 104 5.55 15.91 9.65
C ASP A 104 5.89 14.61 8.91
N ILE A 105 6.52 13.69 9.62
CA ILE A 105 6.74 12.33 9.12
C ILE A 105 5.65 11.44 9.68
N LEU A 106 4.93 10.79 8.77
CA LEU A 106 3.82 9.91 9.09
C LEU A 106 4.13 8.47 8.73
N ASP A 107 3.58 7.53 9.47
CA ASP A 107 3.49 6.12 9.13
C ASP A 107 2.02 5.76 8.90
N VAL A 108 1.72 5.13 7.76
CA VAL A 108 0.43 4.49 7.56
C VAL A 108 0.56 3.01 7.90
N ASP A 109 0.01 2.62 9.04
CA ASP A 109 -0.07 1.24 9.53
C ASP A 109 -1.31 0.58 8.92
N SER A 110 -1.13 -0.40 8.05
CA SER A 110 -2.19 -1.13 7.34
C SER A 110 -2.24 -2.58 7.79
N GLY A 111 -3.38 -3.00 8.30
CA GLY A 111 -3.65 -4.37 8.75
C GLY A 111 -4.88 -4.96 8.11
N LEU A 112 -4.87 -6.28 7.86
CA LEU A 112 -5.99 -7.02 7.31
C LEU A 112 -6.97 -7.38 8.42
N LEU A 113 -8.23 -6.89 8.34
CA LEU A 113 -9.30 -7.26 9.27
C LEU A 113 -10.05 -8.50 8.80
N ARG A 114 -10.26 -8.64 7.49
CA ARG A 114 -11.01 -9.76 6.92
C ARG A 114 -10.59 -10.06 5.49
N LEU A 115 -10.47 -11.35 5.17
CA LEU A 115 -10.28 -11.87 3.84
C LEU A 115 -11.52 -12.67 3.43
N GLY A 116 -12.29 -12.14 2.47
CA GLY A 116 -13.47 -12.80 1.92
C GLY A 116 -13.19 -13.60 0.65
N GLY A 117 -14.25 -14.06 0.00
CA GLY A 117 -14.15 -14.74 -1.30
C GLY A 117 -13.93 -13.79 -2.49
N ALA A 118 -14.40 -12.54 -2.38
CA ALA A 118 -14.34 -11.51 -3.41
C ALA A 118 -13.99 -10.13 -2.83
N SER A 119 -13.61 -10.04 -1.57
CA SER A 119 -13.40 -8.76 -0.89
C SER A 119 -12.37 -8.87 0.23
N LEU A 120 -11.79 -7.73 0.55
CA LEU A 120 -10.88 -7.49 1.67
C LEU A 120 -11.48 -6.40 2.55
N LYS A 121 -11.27 -6.48 3.86
CA LYS A 121 -11.48 -5.36 4.78
C LYS A 121 -10.17 -5.05 5.47
N LEU A 122 -9.75 -3.80 5.40
CA LEU A 122 -8.51 -3.30 5.98
C LEU A 122 -8.81 -2.27 7.07
N GLN A 123 -7.98 -2.26 8.09
CA GLN A 123 -7.81 -1.10 8.96
C GLN A 123 -6.54 -0.38 8.56
N GLN A 124 -6.59 0.96 8.54
CA GLN A 124 -5.41 1.79 8.37
C GLN A 124 -5.37 2.85 9.46
N LYS A 125 -4.20 3.02 10.10
CA LYS A 125 -3.96 4.05 11.10
C LYS A 125 -2.89 4.98 10.55
N ILE A 126 -3.17 6.27 10.49
CA ILE A 126 -2.18 7.28 10.13
C ILE A 126 -1.60 7.83 11.42
N ILE A 127 -0.32 7.67 11.61
CA ILE A 127 0.38 7.88 12.89
C ILE A 127 1.51 8.89 12.65
N ASN A 128 1.59 9.91 13.49
CA ASN A 128 2.77 10.77 13.51
C ASN A 128 3.95 9.98 14.10
N ARG A 129 5.05 9.90 13.34
CA ARG A 129 6.20 9.04 13.71
C ARG A 129 6.92 9.52 14.96
N GLU A 130 7.00 10.83 15.15
CA GLU A 130 7.75 11.44 16.24
C GLU A 130 7.07 11.21 17.60
N ASN A 131 5.79 11.59 17.69
CA ASN A 131 5.06 11.55 18.97
C ASN A 131 4.14 10.33 19.12
N ARG A 132 4.06 9.46 18.10
CA ARG A 132 3.25 8.23 18.04
C ARG A 132 1.75 8.46 18.19
N HIS A 133 1.26 9.69 18.03
CA HIS A 133 -0.17 9.97 18.04
C HIS A 133 -0.84 9.43 16.77
N ILE A 134 -1.99 8.80 16.96
CA ILE A 134 -2.88 8.44 15.85
C ILE A 134 -3.59 9.73 15.43
N LEU A 135 -3.46 10.06 14.14
CA LEU A 135 -4.04 11.25 13.53
C LEU A 135 -5.38 10.92 12.88
N ALA A 136 -5.48 9.77 12.22
CA ALA A 136 -6.72 9.26 11.65
C ALA A 136 -6.76 7.74 11.69
N ARG A 137 -7.98 7.19 11.75
CA ARG A 137 -8.27 5.76 11.59
C ARG A 137 -9.20 5.57 10.42
N LEU A 138 -8.92 4.58 9.58
CA LEU A 138 -9.74 4.24 8.45
C LEU A 138 -10.11 2.76 8.50
N VAL A 139 -11.34 2.47 8.08
CA VAL A 139 -11.78 1.11 7.74
C VAL A 139 -12.19 1.12 6.28
N VAL A 140 -11.58 0.23 5.49
CA VAL A 140 -11.73 0.22 4.04
C VAL A 140 -12.25 -1.13 3.59
N ASP A 141 -13.41 -1.14 2.91
CA ASP A 141 -13.95 -2.29 2.20
C ASP A 141 -13.54 -2.24 0.72
N ILE A 142 -12.86 -3.29 0.27
CA ILE A 142 -12.30 -3.41 -1.08
C ILE A 142 -12.90 -4.65 -1.73
N GLY A 143 -13.36 -4.51 -2.97
CA GLY A 143 -13.80 -5.63 -3.81
C GLY A 143 -12.81 -5.90 -4.93
N LEU A 144 -12.76 -7.13 -5.41
CA LEU A 144 -12.16 -7.46 -6.69
C LEU A 144 -13.24 -7.42 -7.76
N VAL A 145 -12.94 -6.75 -8.87
CA VAL A 145 -13.84 -6.63 -10.01
C VAL A 145 -13.14 -7.02 -11.31
N GLU A 146 -13.89 -7.57 -12.22
CA GLU A 146 -13.52 -7.70 -13.62
C GLU A 146 -13.85 -6.38 -14.33
N LEU A 147 -12.85 -5.81 -15.02
CA LEU A 147 -12.89 -4.52 -15.71
C LEU A 147 -12.80 -4.76 -17.23
N ALA A 148 -13.84 -5.33 -17.82
CA ALA A 148 -13.89 -5.49 -19.27
C ALA A 148 -14.13 -4.15 -19.96
N HIS A 149 -13.39 -3.89 -21.06
CA HIS A 149 -13.52 -2.66 -21.84
C HIS A 149 -14.98 -2.44 -22.28
N GLY A 150 -15.54 -1.28 -21.91
CA GLY A 150 -16.90 -0.89 -22.31
C GLY A 150 -18.05 -1.53 -21.50
N ALA A 151 -17.75 -2.41 -20.54
CA ALA A 151 -18.72 -3.02 -19.66
C ALA A 151 -18.70 -2.40 -18.24
N GLN A 152 -19.80 -2.56 -17.50
CA GLN A 152 -19.80 -2.19 -16.08
C GLN A 152 -18.91 -3.14 -15.28
N PRO A 153 -18.15 -2.64 -14.28
CA PRO A 153 -17.35 -3.47 -13.38
C PRO A 153 -18.20 -4.56 -12.73
N LYS A 154 -17.74 -5.81 -12.82
CA LYS A 154 -18.46 -6.97 -12.26
C LYS A 154 -17.65 -7.57 -11.11
N ILE A 155 -18.28 -7.71 -9.94
CA ILE A 155 -17.65 -8.36 -8.78
C ILE A 155 -17.28 -9.79 -9.15
N CYS A 156 -16.02 -10.17 -8.88
CA CYS A 156 -15.51 -11.50 -9.14
C CYS A 156 -14.80 -12.06 -7.89
N ARG A 157 -14.60 -13.39 -7.87
CA ARG A 157 -13.88 -14.05 -6.79
C ARG A 157 -12.39 -13.76 -6.89
N LEU A 158 -11.74 -13.64 -5.72
CA LEU A 158 -10.29 -13.58 -5.64
C LEU A 158 -9.70 -14.87 -6.24
N PRO A 159 -8.84 -14.78 -7.27
CA PRO A 159 -8.08 -15.94 -7.76
C PRO A 159 -7.31 -16.59 -6.63
N ALA A 160 -7.17 -17.92 -6.66
CA ALA A 160 -6.50 -18.67 -5.60
C ALA A 160 -5.06 -18.18 -5.36
N ALA A 161 -4.33 -17.86 -6.43
CA ALA A 161 -2.98 -17.32 -6.35
C ALA A 161 -2.92 -15.96 -5.63
N VAL A 162 -3.88 -15.05 -5.92
CA VAL A 162 -3.99 -13.75 -5.26
C VAL A 162 -4.39 -13.94 -3.79
N LYS A 163 -5.38 -14.81 -3.53
CA LYS A 163 -5.84 -15.08 -2.16
C LYS A 163 -4.72 -15.67 -1.28
N ALA A 164 -3.88 -16.54 -1.84
CA ALA A 164 -2.75 -17.15 -1.13
C ALA A 164 -1.74 -16.11 -0.62
N LYS A 165 -1.57 -14.97 -1.31
CA LYS A 165 -0.69 -13.88 -0.91
C LYS A 165 -1.10 -13.21 0.40
N PHE A 166 -2.39 -13.26 0.73
CA PHE A 166 -2.92 -12.71 1.98
C PHE A 166 -2.96 -13.73 3.12
N SER A 167 -2.86 -15.03 2.83
CA SER A 167 -3.07 -16.11 3.83
C SER A 167 -2.00 -16.15 4.91
N GLY A 168 -0.82 -15.56 4.68
CA GLY A 168 0.26 -15.46 5.65
C GLY A 168 0.15 -14.24 6.58
N LEU A 169 -0.82 -13.35 6.36
CA LEU A 169 -1.01 -12.18 7.18
C LEU A 169 -1.84 -12.52 8.43
N ALA A 170 -1.39 -12.06 9.58
CA ALA A 170 -2.22 -12.07 10.79
C ALA A 170 -3.43 -11.14 10.56
N LEU A 171 -4.61 -11.57 11.03
CA LEU A 171 -5.75 -10.65 11.09
C LEU A 171 -5.50 -9.66 12.22
N SER A 172 -5.62 -8.36 11.91
CA SER A 172 -5.49 -7.32 12.92
C SER A 172 -6.74 -7.32 13.81
N ASP A 173 -6.53 -7.13 15.12
CA ASP A 173 -7.63 -6.85 16.04
C ASP A 173 -8.20 -5.47 15.71
N GLY A 174 -9.54 -5.36 15.60
CA GLY A 174 -10.26 -4.16 15.20
C GLY A 174 -10.19 -3.02 16.22
#